data_e7e6c85dcc5b4d4f513cb2db69824fef
#
_entry.id   e7e6c85dcc5b4d4f513cb2db69824fef
#
_cell.length_a   1.000
_cell.length_b   1.000
_cell.length_c   1.000
_cell.angle_alpha   90.00
_cell.angle_beta   90.00
_cell.angle_gamma   90.00
#
_symmetry.space_group_name_H-M   'P 1'
#
loop_
_entity.id
_entity.type
_entity.pdbx_description
1 polymer ?
#
loop_
_entity_poly.entity_id
_entity_poly.type
_entity_poly.pdbx_seq_one_letter_code
_entity_poly.pdbx_strand_id
1 'polypeptide(L)'
;MKLLEDYRVQDSSLFAEIAGASSMLKRLNQEPQWKVAIASGGWRDSAILKLKIAGIDADDFPNAFADDGPSREEILQWAISKAERFYRQNRFARIVSIGDGLWDVRTARNLEFPFLGIGVGDAERKLRCAGATHVIKDFSEYENLIFYLTEAKVLQAEPHRSGKRR
;
A
#
# COMPACT_ATOMS: atom_id res chain seq x y z
N MET A 1 20.33 -10.57 2.27
CA MET A 1 19.71 -11.19 3.46
C MET A 1 20.50 -10.87 4.73
N LYS A 2 21.76 -11.29 4.85
CA LYS A 2 22.60 -11.05 6.04
C LYS A 2 22.64 -9.60 6.50
N LEU A 3 22.75 -8.64 5.58
CA LEU A 3 22.79 -7.21 5.88
C LEU A 3 21.49 -6.70 6.57
N LEU A 4 20.32 -7.19 6.14
CA LEU A 4 19.04 -6.81 6.75
C LEU A 4 18.85 -7.43 8.15
N GLU A 5 19.38 -8.63 8.36
CA GLU A 5 19.39 -9.28 9.67
C GLU A 5 20.33 -8.55 10.63
N ASP A 6 21.49 -8.10 10.15
CA ASP A 6 22.45 -7.33 10.93
C ASP A 6 21.85 -5.95 11.34
N TYR A 7 21.13 -5.26 10.43
CA TYR A 7 20.44 -4.01 10.75
C TYR A 7 19.30 -4.20 11.77
N ARG A 8 18.56 -5.32 11.70
CA ARG A 8 17.52 -5.65 12.68
C ARG A 8 18.07 -5.80 14.10
N VAL A 9 19.26 -6.36 14.22
CA VAL A 9 19.94 -6.52 15.52
C VAL A 9 20.40 -5.18 16.09
N GLN A 10 20.76 -4.23 15.22
CA GLN A 10 21.22 -2.91 15.62
C GLN A 10 20.08 -1.94 15.98
N ASP A 11 18.94 -1.99 15.27
CA ASP A 11 17.77 -1.17 15.55
C ASP A 11 16.48 -1.89 15.12
N SER A 12 15.82 -2.53 16.09
CA SER A 12 14.55 -3.23 15.84
C SER A 12 13.40 -2.28 15.48
N SER A 13 13.51 -0.99 15.76
CA SER A 13 12.47 0.00 15.44
C SER A 13 12.36 0.29 13.94
N LEU A 14 13.44 0.07 13.18
CA LEU A 14 13.46 0.25 11.72
C LEU A 14 12.55 -0.76 10.97
N PHE A 15 12.15 -1.83 11.64
CA PHE A 15 11.34 -2.91 11.08
C PHE A 15 10.02 -3.10 11.84
N ALA A 16 9.69 -2.18 12.74
CA ALA A 16 8.41 -2.23 13.46
C ALA A 16 7.26 -2.08 12.45
N GLU A 17 6.19 -2.82 12.66
CA GLU A 17 4.96 -2.63 11.90
C GLU A 17 4.39 -1.23 12.15
N ILE A 18 3.69 -0.69 11.17
CA ILE A 18 2.79 0.43 11.41
C ILE A 18 1.69 -0.07 12.35
N ALA A 19 1.46 0.65 13.44
CA ALA A 19 0.56 0.20 14.51
C ALA A 19 -0.78 -0.33 13.95
N GLY A 20 -1.13 -1.53 14.34
CA GLY A 20 -2.36 -2.21 13.94
C GLY A 20 -2.35 -2.87 12.56
N ALA A 21 -1.26 -2.82 11.79
CA ALA A 21 -1.23 -3.34 10.40
C ALA A 21 -1.55 -4.83 10.33
N SER A 22 -0.91 -5.68 11.12
CA SER A 22 -1.12 -7.13 11.10
C SER A 22 -2.54 -7.51 11.54
N SER A 23 -3.06 -6.89 12.58
CA SER A 23 -4.43 -7.14 13.06
C SER A 23 -5.49 -6.63 12.07
N MET A 24 -5.25 -5.48 11.47
CA MET A 24 -6.10 -4.92 10.43
C MET A 24 -6.20 -5.83 9.20
N LEU A 25 -5.07 -6.31 8.68
CA LEU A 25 -5.06 -7.22 7.53
C LEU A 25 -5.84 -8.51 7.80
N LYS A 26 -5.65 -9.11 8.99
CA LYS A 26 -6.39 -10.30 9.41
C LYS A 26 -7.90 -10.03 9.48
N ARG A 27 -8.30 -8.89 10.04
CA ARG A 27 -9.71 -8.51 10.15
C ARG A 27 -10.31 -8.24 8.78
N LEU A 28 -9.66 -7.48 7.91
CA LEU A 28 -10.11 -7.22 6.53
C LEU A 28 -10.27 -8.52 5.73
N ASN A 29 -9.37 -9.48 5.90
CA ASN A 29 -9.45 -10.74 5.18
C ASN A 29 -10.66 -11.59 5.58
N GLN A 30 -11.24 -11.35 6.77
CA GLN A 30 -12.46 -12.00 7.25
C GLN A 30 -13.74 -11.30 6.76
N GLU A 31 -13.64 -10.05 6.30
CA GLU A 31 -14.77 -9.28 5.81
C GLU A 31 -15.21 -9.77 4.42
N PRO A 32 -16.54 -10.05 4.23
CA PRO A 32 -17.02 -10.48 2.92
C PRO A 32 -16.83 -9.45 1.82
N GLN A 33 -16.88 -8.16 2.20
CA GLN A 33 -16.90 -7.02 1.28
C GLN A 33 -15.50 -6.58 0.84
N TRP A 34 -14.45 -6.93 1.61
CA TRP A 34 -13.09 -6.53 1.34
C TRP A 34 -12.19 -7.71 1.01
N LYS A 35 -11.27 -7.50 0.10
CA LYS A 35 -10.21 -8.43 -0.25
C LYS A 35 -8.89 -7.70 -0.22
N VAL A 36 -7.85 -8.34 0.25
CA VAL A 36 -6.54 -7.74 0.44
C VAL A 36 -5.56 -8.33 -0.56
N ALA A 37 -4.73 -7.48 -1.14
CA ALA A 37 -3.55 -7.89 -1.88
C ALA A 37 -2.36 -7.01 -1.46
N ILE A 38 -1.17 -7.56 -1.49
CA ILE A 38 0.06 -6.86 -1.13
C ILE A 38 0.85 -6.56 -2.41
N ALA A 39 1.20 -5.29 -2.62
CA ALA A 39 2.08 -4.86 -3.70
C ALA A 39 3.24 -4.05 -3.12
N SER A 40 4.48 -4.38 -3.49
CA SER A 40 5.66 -3.68 -2.99
C SER A 40 6.72 -3.54 -4.08
N GLY A 41 7.30 -2.35 -4.18
CA GLY A 41 8.47 -2.10 -5.02
C GLY A 41 9.79 -2.64 -4.44
N GLY A 42 9.75 -3.35 -3.32
CA GLY A 42 10.90 -4.07 -2.77
C GLY A 42 11.09 -5.43 -3.45
N TRP A 43 12.32 -5.94 -3.46
CA TRP A 43 12.60 -7.30 -3.91
C TRP A 43 11.89 -8.32 -3.01
N ARG A 44 11.37 -9.39 -3.58
CA ARG A 44 10.54 -10.41 -2.92
C ARG A 44 11.10 -10.87 -1.58
N ASP A 45 12.34 -11.34 -1.54
CA ASP A 45 12.94 -11.87 -0.32
C ASP A 45 13.00 -10.81 0.80
N SER A 46 13.36 -9.57 0.44
CA SER A 46 13.42 -8.47 1.39
C SER A 46 12.04 -8.04 1.88
N ALA A 47 11.05 -8.03 1.00
CA ALA A 47 9.68 -7.67 1.32
C ALA A 47 9.04 -8.74 2.23
N ILE A 48 9.18 -10.02 1.90
CA ILE A 48 8.69 -11.14 2.72
C ILE A 48 9.32 -11.11 4.11
N LEU A 49 10.64 -10.88 4.21
CA LEU A 49 11.29 -10.77 5.51
C LEU A 49 10.70 -9.63 6.36
N LYS A 50 10.47 -8.46 5.76
CA LYS A 50 9.87 -7.30 6.47
C LYS A 50 8.44 -7.60 6.91
N LEU A 51 7.63 -8.20 6.04
CA LEU A 51 6.26 -8.62 6.39
C LEU A 51 6.27 -9.61 7.56
N LYS A 52 7.13 -10.61 7.51
CA LYS A 52 7.28 -11.60 8.59
C LYS A 52 7.68 -10.95 9.91
N ILE A 53 8.60 -9.99 9.89
CA ILE A 53 9.00 -9.23 11.10
C ILE A 53 7.82 -8.43 11.64
N ALA A 54 6.98 -7.86 10.77
CA ALA A 54 5.75 -7.16 11.14
C ALA A 54 4.60 -8.10 11.54
N GLY A 55 4.81 -9.41 11.67
CA GLY A 55 3.79 -10.38 12.03
C GLY A 55 2.76 -10.67 10.94
N ILE A 56 3.11 -10.37 9.69
CA ILE A 56 2.27 -10.59 8.50
C ILE A 56 2.86 -11.76 7.72
N ASP A 57 2.08 -12.82 7.52
CA ASP A 57 2.45 -13.89 6.62
C ASP A 57 2.09 -13.51 5.19
N ALA A 58 3.08 -13.45 4.32
CA ALA A 58 2.86 -13.08 2.92
C ALA A 58 2.03 -14.13 2.15
N ASP A 59 2.05 -15.39 2.60
CA ASP A 59 1.30 -16.48 1.96
C ASP A 59 -0.21 -16.41 2.25
N ASP A 60 -0.61 -15.67 3.28
CA ASP A 60 -2.03 -15.42 3.57
C ASP A 60 -2.71 -14.53 2.52
N PHE A 61 -1.93 -13.82 1.68
CA PHE A 61 -2.43 -12.80 0.76
C PHE A 61 -1.83 -12.94 -0.65
N PRO A 62 -2.60 -12.73 -1.71
CA PRO A 62 -2.02 -12.52 -3.04
C PRO A 62 -1.05 -11.35 -3.01
N ASN A 63 0.13 -11.53 -3.58
CA ASN A 63 1.21 -10.56 -3.48
C ASN A 63 1.99 -10.42 -4.78
N ALA A 64 2.55 -9.22 -5.01
CA ALA A 64 3.50 -8.96 -6.10
C ALA A 64 4.61 -7.99 -5.62
N PHE A 65 5.81 -8.21 -6.12
CA PHE A 65 7.02 -7.52 -5.72
C PHE A 65 7.80 -7.02 -6.93
N ALA A 66 8.94 -6.36 -6.71
CA ALA A 66 9.78 -5.85 -7.79
C ALA A 66 10.23 -6.92 -8.81
N ASP A 67 10.22 -8.18 -8.40
CA ASP A 67 10.53 -9.33 -9.28
C ASP A 67 9.41 -9.61 -10.29
N ASP A 68 8.20 -9.16 -10.04
CA ASP A 68 7.02 -9.45 -10.86
C ASP A 68 6.81 -8.42 -11.99
N GLY A 69 7.42 -7.22 -11.91
CA GLY A 69 7.24 -6.20 -12.94
C GLY A 69 8.23 -5.05 -12.85
N PRO A 70 8.60 -4.43 -13.98
CA PRO A 70 9.58 -3.35 -14.05
C PRO A 70 9.07 -2.00 -13.54
N SER A 71 7.75 -1.82 -13.42
CA SER A 71 7.13 -0.60 -12.89
C SER A 71 6.20 -0.88 -11.72
N ARG A 72 5.91 0.13 -10.90
CA ARG A 72 4.97 -0.01 -9.78
C ARG A 72 3.55 -0.27 -10.27
N GLU A 73 3.17 0.31 -11.40
CA GLU A 73 1.90 0.07 -12.04
C GLU A 73 1.75 -1.41 -12.43
N GLU A 74 2.77 -2.01 -13.02
CA GLU A 74 2.75 -3.43 -13.38
C GLU A 74 2.72 -4.32 -12.15
N ILE A 75 3.49 -4.00 -11.09
CA ILE A 75 3.45 -4.73 -9.83
C ILE A 75 2.04 -4.72 -9.24
N LEU A 76 1.35 -3.56 -9.23
CA LEU A 76 -0.04 -3.47 -8.78
C LEU A 76 -0.98 -4.31 -9.65
N GLN A 77 -0.83 -4.26 -10.97
CA GLN A 77 -1.64 -5.06 -11.90
C GLN A 77 -1.44 -6.56 -11.69
N TRP A 78 -0.20 -7.00 -11.42
CA TRP A 78 0.08 -8.38 -11.06
C TRP A 78 -0.54 -8.78 -9.72
N ALA A 79 -0.47 -7.92 -8.70
CA ALA A 79 -1.14 -8.17 -7.42
C ALA A 79 -2.66 -8.33 -7.59
N ILE A 80 -3.30 -7.48 -8.39
CA ILE A 80 -4.72 -7.56 -8.72
C ILE A 80 -5.05 -8.87 -9.43
N SER A 81 -4.30 -9.22 -10.47
CA SER A 81 -4.52 -10.46 -11.23
C SER A 81 -4.35 -11.71 -10.35
N LYS A 82 -3.39 -11.70 -9.43
CA LYS A 82 -3.21 -12.76 -8.45
C LYS A 82 -4.37 -12.80 -7.45
N ALA A 83 -4.88 -11.63 -7.02
CA ALA A 83 -6.03 -11.53 -6.13
C ALA A 83 -7.32 -12.06 -6.77
N GLU A 84 -7.57 -11.75 -8.04
CA GLU A 84 -8.71 -12.28 -8.78
C GLU A 84 -8.72 -13.82 -8.78
N ARG A 85 -7.58 -14.44 -9.02
CA ARG A 85 -7.43 -15.91 -8.99
C ARG A 85 -7.58 -16.46 -7.57
N PHE A 86 -6.91 -15.85 -6.59
CA PHE A 86 -6.91 -16.31 -5.20
C PHE A 86 -8.30 -16.27 -4.58
N TYR A 87 -9.03 -15.16 -4.78
CA TYR A 87 -10.37 -14.97 -4.26
C TYR A 87 -11.47 -15.49 -5.18
N ARG A 88 -11.12 -16.10 -6.33
CA ARG A 88 -12.06 -16.62 -7.33
C ARG A 88 -13.07 -15.56 -7.80
N GLN A 89 -12.58 -14.35 -8.03
CA GLN A 89 -13.33 -13.21 -8.54
C GLN A 89 -12.92 -12.93 -9.98
N ASN A 90 -13.88 -12.67 -10.87
CA ASN A 90 -13.56 -12.26 -12.23
C ASN A 90 -13.09 -10.81 -12.30
N ARG A 91 -13.57 -9.98 -11.38
CA ARG A 91 -13.24 -8.55 -11.29
C ARG A 91 -13.65 -8.00 -9.92
N PHE A 92 -12.89 -7.07 -9.39
CA PHE A 92 -13.27 -6.27 -8.24
C PHE A 92 -14.07 -5.05 -8.68
N ALA A 93 -15.18 -4.75 -8.01
CA ALA A 93 -16.00 -3.58 -8.31
C ALA A 93 -15.26 -2.27 -8.05
N ARG A 94 -14.33 -2.28 -7.09
CA ARG A 94 -13.51 -1.14 -6.70
C ARG A 94 -12.18 -1.63 -6.15
N ILE A 95 -11.12 -0.89 -6.47
CA ILE A 95 -9.78 -1.13 -5.93
C ILE A 95 -9.35 0.17 -5.24
N VAL A 96 -8.88 0.08 -4.00
CA VAL A 96 -8.34 1.20 -3.24
C VAL A 96 -6.87 0.93 -2.97
N SER A 97 -6.00 1.84 -3.38
CA SER A 97 -4.58 1.79 -3.08
C SER A 97 -4.31 2.45 -1.74
N ILE A 98 -3.55 1.78 -0.87
CA ILE A 98 -3.08 2.32 0.40
C ILE A 98 -1.55 2.43 0.33
N GLY A 99 -1.00 3.57 0.73
CA GLY A 99 0.45 3.76 0.69
C GLY A 99 0.95 4.94 1.51
N ASP A 100 2.25 4.96 1.77
CA ASP A 100 2.93 5.96 2.61
C ASP A 100 3.88 6.88 1.82
N GLY A 101 4.09 6.60 0.52
CA GLY A 101 5.05 7.28 -0.32
C GLY A 101 4.44 8.10 -1.47
N LEU A 102 5.19 9.10 -1.94
CA LEU A 102 4.81 9.87 -3.13
C LEU A 102 4.73 9.02 -4.40
N TRP A 103 5.50 7.94 -4.45
CA TRP A 103 5.42 6.95 -5.52
C TRP A 103 4.08 6.21 -5.51
N ASP A 104 3.49 5.92 -4.34
CA ASP A 104 2.19 5.27 -4.23
C ASP A 104 1.08 6.22 -4.71
N VAL A 105 1.16 7.50 -4.35
CA VAL A 105 0.29 8.56 -4.87
C VAL A 105 0.36 8.61 -6.40
N ARG A 106 1.58 8.60 -6.98
CA ARG A 106 1.76 8.64 -8.43
C ARG A 106 1.17 7.41 -9.11
N THR A 107 1.47 6.23 -8.59
CA THR A 107 0.98 4.97 -9.13
C THR A 107 -0.55 4.88 -9.05
N ALA A 108 -1.15 5.24 -7.90
CA ALA A 108 -2.60 5.28 -7.76
C ALA A 108 -3.25 6.25 -8.76
N ARG A 109 -2.64 7.42 -8.97
CA ARG A 109 -3.10 8.40 -9.96
C ARG A 109 -3.03 7.86 -11.38
N ASN A 110 -1.90 7.26 -11.78
CA ASN A 110 -1.70 6.71 -13.12
C ASN A 110 -2.68 5.57 -13.44
N LEU A 111 -3.06 4.81 -12.43
CA LEU A 111 -4.02 3.70 -12.55
C LEU A 111 -5.47 4.13 -12.26
N GLU A 112 -5.71 5.41 -11.97
CA GLU A 112 -7.02 5.95 -11.60
C GLU A 112 -7.66 5.22 -10.40
N PHE A 113 -6.83 4.79 -9.44
CA PHE A 113 -7.31 4.15 -8.23
C PHE A 113 -7.59 5.17 -7.14
N PRO A 114 -8.72 5.05 -6.39
CA PRO A 114 -8.87 5.70 -5.10
C PRO A 114 -7.67 5.45 -4.20
N PHE A 115 -7.24 6.48 -3.47
CA PHE A 115 -6.04 6.42 -2.65
C PHE A 115 -6.30 6.83 -1.20
N LEU A 116 -5.75 6.03 -0.27
CA LEU A 116 -5.68 6.33 1.15
C LEU A 116 -4.21 6.41 1.57
N GLY A 117 -3.79 7.56 2.07
CA GLY A 117 -2.43 7.75 2.58
C GLY A 117 -2.26 7.25 4.01
N ILE A 118 -1.05 6.80 4.33
CA ILE A 118 -0.63 6.48 5.70
C ILE A 118 0.54 7.37 6.06
N GLY A 119 0.43 8.13 7.14
CA GLY A 119 1.55 8.95 7.60
C GLY A 119 1.19 9.97 8.66
N VAL A 120 2.21 10.49 9.30
CA VAL A 120 2.12 11.54 10.33
C VAL A 120 3.09 12.67 10.04
N GLY A 121 2.77 13.88 10.46
CA GLY A 121 3.66 15.02 10.38
C GLY A 121 4.08 15.34 8.94
N ASP A 122 5.37 15.29 8.65
CA ASP A 122 5.93 15.60 7.33
C ASP A 122 5.51 14.63 6.25
N ALA A 123 5.35 13.34 6.58
CA ALA A 123 4.86 12.34 5.64
C ALA A 123 3.41 12.64 5.24
N GLU A 124 2.54 12.89 6.21
CA GLU A 124 1.16 13.30 5.94
C GLU A 124 1.10 14.56 5.08
N ARG A 125 1.88 15.59 5.44
CA ARG A 125 1.92 16.85 4.67
C ARG A 125 2.32 16.62 3.22
N LYS A 126 3.35 15.80 2.97
CA LYS A 126 3.81 15.44 1.61
C LYS A 126 2.73 14.73 0.81
N LEU A 127 2.04 13.75 1.42
CA LEU A 127 0.95 13.02 0.77
C LEU A 127 -0.22 13.94 0.43
N ARG A 128 -0.62 14.83 1.35
CA ARG A 128 -1.68 15.82 1.09
C ARG A 128 -1.29 16.82 0.00
N CYS A 129 -0.06 17.33 0.01
CA CYS A 129 0.44 18.21 -1.05
C CYS A 129 0.47 17.52 -2.42
N ALA A 130 0.66 16.19 -2.45
CA ALA A 130 0.58 15.39 -3.66
C ALA A 130 -0.84 15.03 -4.09
N GLY A 131 -1.87 15.49 -3.35
CA GLY A 131 -3.28 15.34 -3.70
C GLY A 131 -4.04 14.25 -2.93
N ALA A 132 -3.42 13.58 -1.95
CA ALA A 132 -4.15 12.64 -1.11
C ALA A 132 -5.23 13.35 -0.29
N THR A 133 -6.49 12.98 -0.50
CA THR A 133 -7.65 13.57 0.20
C THR A 133 -7.78 13.04 1.62
N HIS A 134 -7.43 11.78 1.82
CA HIS A 134 -7.47 11.09 3.10
C HIS A 134 -6.10 10.56 3.46
N VAL A 135 -5.65 10.86 4.66
CA VAL A 135 -4.42 10.32 5.24
C VAL A 135 -4.73 9.95 6.68
N ILE A 136 -4.51 8.70 7.02
CA ILE A 136 -4.63 8.20 8.39
C ILE A 136 -3.24 8.03 9.01
N LYS A 137 -3.20 8.09 10.31
CA LYS A 137 -1.95 7.98 11.07
C LYS A 137 -1.39 6.54 11.03
N ASP A 138 -2.25 5.58 11.31
CA ASP A 138 -1.94 4.15 11.44
C ASP A 138 -3.22 3.32 11.28
N PHE A 139 -3.15 2.02 11.55
CA PHE A 139 -4.26 1.09 11.41
C PHE A 139 -4.94 0.70 12.74
N SER A 140 -4.69 1.42 13.82
CA SER A 140 -5.21 1.07 15.15
C SER A 140 -6.72 1.19 15.25
N GLU A 141 -7.32 2.11 14.48
CA GLU A 141 -8.76 2.39 14.50
C GLU A 141 -9.46 1.80 13.28
N TYR A 142 -9.89 0.54 13.39
CA TYR A 142 -10.46 -0.20 12.27
C TYR A 142 -11.71 0.44 11.65
N GLU A 143 -12.61 0.96 12.46
CA GLU A 143 -13.87 1.57 11.97
C GLU A 143 -13.57 2.83 11.13
N ASN A 144 -12.59 3.63 11.56
CA ASN A 144 -12.12 4.77 10.80
C ASN A 144 -11.47 4.33 9.48
N LEU A 145 -10.70 3.25 9.49
CA LEU A 145 -10.13 2.71 8.25
C LEU A 145 -11.23 2.35 7.25
N ILE A 146 -12.25 1.58 7.66
CA ILE A 146 -13.35 1.18 6.79
C ILE A 146 -14.07 2.41 6.22
N PHE A 147 -14.32 3.42 7.06
CA PHE A 147 -14.89 4.68 6.60
C PHE A 147 -14.01 5.33 5.51
N TYR A 148 -12.71 5.49 5.74
CA TYR A 148 -11.81 6.11 4.77
C TYR A 148 -11.59 5.26 3.52
N LEU A 149 -11.60 3.95 3.59
CA LEU A 149 -11.58 3.07 2.42
C LEU A 149 -12.82 3.29 1.53
N THR A 150 -13.97 3.48 2.15
CA THR A 150 -15.23 3.75 1.45
C THR A 150 -15.21 5.14 0.79
N GLU A 151 -14.71 6.16 1.50
CA GLU A 151 -14.65 7.56 1.06
C GLU A 151 -13.43 7.89 0.17
N ALA A 152 -12.45 6.99 0.04
CA ALA A 152 -11.26 7.23 -0.77
C ALA A 152 -11.63 7.65 -2.20
N LYS A 153 -10.90 8.62 -2.74
CA LYS A 153 -11.18 9.20 -4.07
C LYS A 153 -10.00 8.98 -5.01
N VAL A 154 -10.34 8.92 -6.29
CA VAL A 154 -9.32 8.98 -7.35
C VAL A 154 -8.64 10.34 -7.29
N LEU A 155 -7.32 10.33 -7.37
CA LEU A 155 -6.50 11.53 -7.32
C LEU A 155 -6.63 12.31 -8.63
N GLN A 156 -6.82 13.62 -8.52
CA GLN A 156 -6.87 14.48 -9.70
C GLN A 156 -5.49 14.53 -10.38
N ALA A 157 -5.50 14.69 -11.72
CA ALA A 157 -4.29 14.93 -12.47
C ALA A 157 -3.55 16.16 -11.92
N GLU A 158 -2.21 16.12 -11.89
CA GLU A 158 -1.44 17.32 -11.53
C GLU A 158 -1.77 18.43 -12.55
N PRO A 159 -2.04 19.65 -12.08
CA PRO A 159 -2.19 20.77 -12.99
C PRO A 159 -0.89 20.88 -13.80
N HIS A 160 -0.99 20.85 -15.10
CA HIS A 160 0.14 21.07 -16.01
C HIS A 160 0.85 22.35 -15.58
N ARG A 161 2.05 22.21 -15.00
CA ARG A 161 2.94 23.36 -14.87
C ARG A 161 3.36 23.72 -16.31
N SER A 162 2.60 24.62 -16.91
CA SER A 162 3.00 25.26 -18.15
C SER A 162 4.32 25.99 -17.86
N GLY A 163 5.42 25.34 -18.18
CA GLY A 163 6.77 25.91 -18.06
C GLY A 163 6.85 27.12 -18.99
N LYS A 164 6.70 28.31 -18.45
CA LYS A 164 7.22 29.49 -19.10
C LYS A 164 8.76 29.35 -19.12
N ARG A 165 9.29 28.81 -20.21
CA ARG A 165 10.69 29.08 -20.55
C ARG A 165 10.79 30.58 -20.86
N ARG A 166 11.50 31.28 -20.03
CA ARG A 166 12.09 32.58 -20.36
C ARG A 166 13.51 32.36 -20.82
#